data_caa8d8566aa17169a77b3b4c1fa8b3f2
#
_entry.id   caa8d8566aa17169a77b3b4c1fa8b3f2
#
_cell.length_a   1.000
_cell.length_b   1.000
_cell.length_c   1.000
_cell.angle_alpha   90.00
_cell.angle_beta   90.00
_cell.angle_gamma   90.00
#
_symmetry.space_group_name_H-M   'P 1'
#
loop_
_entity.id
_entity.type
_entity.pdbx_description
1 polymer ?
#
loop_
_entity_poly.entity_id
_entity_poly.type
_entity_poly.pdbx_seq_one_letter_code
_entity_poly.pdbx_strand_id
1 'polypeptide(L)'
;MQHIAPLTQLIEQFRALPGIGAKTAARLAYHVLDMDMERARRLASAIIEAKEKISFCSTCFNLTDSDPCAICTAEKRDRSTICVVEQPPDVAAMERMNDYNGVYHVLHGALSPLEGVGPNDIRIRELVTRVGTEDVQEVIVATNPNVEGEATAMYIAKLIKPMGVRVTRIAHGLPVGGDLEYADEVTLSRAMENRREI
;
A
#
# COMPACT_ATOMS: atom_id res chain seq x y z
N MET A 1 -7.73 26.93 -28.94
CA MET A 1 -6.44 27.02 -29.65
C MET A 1 -6.10 25.64 -30.13
N GLN A 2 -5.77 25.51 -31.41
CA GLN A 2 -5.34 24.26 -31.99
C GLN A 2 -3.82 24.16 -31.81
N HIS A 3 -3.35 23.25 -30.95
CA HIS A 3 -1.90 22.97 -30.78
C HIS A 3 -1.42 22.13 -31.94
N ILE A 4 -0.10 22.19 -32.24
CA ILE A 4 0.56 21.29 -33.21
C ILE A 4 0.47 19.84 -32.68
N ALA A 5 0.41 18.87 -33.59
CA ALA A 5 0.14 17.47 -33.27
C ALA A 5 1.04 16.88 -32.16
N PRO A 6 2.39 17.06 -32.17
CA PRO A 6 3.23 16.51 -31.09
C PRO A 6 2.92 17.10 -29.71
N LEU A 7 2.59 18.40 -29.64
CA LEU A 7 2.23 19.05 -28.39
C LEU A 7 0.86 18.56 -27.89
N THR A 8 -0.10 18.36 -28.78
CA THR A 8 -1.39 17.79 -28.44
C THR A 8 -1.24 16.40 -27.84
N GLN A 9 -0.45 15.53 -28.46
CA GLN A 9 -0.17 14.18 -27.94
C GLN A 9 0.44 14.22 -26.54
N LEU A 10 1.43 15.09 -26.30
CA LEU A 10 2.04 15.21 -24.97
C LEU A 10 1.05 15.68 -23.90
N ILE A 11 0.21 16.68 -24.24
CA ILE A 11 -0.86 17.16 -23.35
C ILE A 11 -1.84 16.02 -23.03
N GLU A 12 -2.25 15.23 -24.00
CA GLU A 12 -3.16 14.09 -23.81
C GLU A 12 -2.56 13.03 -22.88
N GLN A 13 -1.27 12.70 -23.03
CA GLN A 13 -0.59 11.75 -22.14
C GLN A 13 -0.55 12.26 -20.70
N PHE A 14 -0.25 13.54 -20.47
CA PHE A 14 -0.33 14.10 -19.11
C PHE A 14 -1.76 14.14 -18.57
N ARG A 15 -2.75 14.41 -19.43
CA ARG A 15 -4.17 14.44 -19.02
C ARG A 15 -4.70 13.05 -18.63
N ALA A 16 -4.13 11.98 -19.17
CA ALA A 16 -4.47 10.61 -18.81
C ALA A 16 -4.03 10.21 -17.40
N LEU A 17 -3.14 11.00 -16.76
CA LEU A 17 -2.70 10.73 -15.39
C LEU A 17 -3.79 11.16 -14.39
N PRO A 18 -4.05 10.33 -13.33
CA PRO A 18 -5.02 10.65 -12.30
C PRO A 18 -4.73 12.00 -11.64
N GLY A 19 -5.76 12.82 -11.43
CA GLY A 19 -5.63 14.14 -10.80
C GLY A 19 -5.07 15.25 -11.71
N ILE A 20 -4.70 14.96 -12.97
CA ILE A 20 -4.19 15.96 -13.92
C ILE A 20 -5.32 16.45 -14.82
N GLY A 21 -5.80 17.66 -14.57
CA GLY A 21 -6.77 18.34 -15.44
C GLY A 21 -6.13 18.97 -16.68
N ALA A 22 -6.96 19.36 -17.65
CA ALA A 22 -6.52 19.92 -18.94
C ALA A 22 -5.53 21.11 -18.81
N LYS A 23 -5.78 22.03 -17.87
CA LYS A 23 -4.91 23.21 -17.65
C LYS A 23 -3.54 22.81 -17.11
N THR A 24 -3.50 21.86 -16.18
CA THR A 24 -2.25 21.33 -15.60
C THR A 24 -1.47 20.53 -16.63
N ALA A 25 -2.15 19.67 -17.40
CA ALA A 25 -1.53 18.90 -18.50
C ALA A 25 -0.85 19.80 -19.54
N ALA A 26 -1.53 20.86 -19.97
CA ALA A 26 -0.94 21.83 -20.90
C ALA A 26 0.30 22.51 -20.29
N ARG A 27 0.23 22.95 -19.01
CA ARG A 27 1.36 23.57 -18.31
C ARG A 27 2.57 22.62 -18.20
N LEU A 28 2.33 21.35 -17.90
CA LEU A 28 3.39 20.32 -17.85
C LEU A 28 4.01 20.09 -19.22
N ALA A 29 3.19 20.02 -20.27
CA ALA A 29 3.70 19.84 -21.64
C ALA A 29 4.58 21.00 -22.09
N TYR A 30 4.18 22.24 -21.84
CA TYR A 30 5.04 23.40 -22.12
C TYR A 30 6.32 23.38 -21.30
N HIS A 31 6.26 23.01 -20.00
CA HIS A 31 7.46 22.88 -19.20
C HIS A 31 8.44 21.83 -19.75
N VAL A 32 7.95 20.72 -20.29
CA VAL A 32 8.81 19.72 -20.95
C VAL A 32 9.45 20.28 -22.22
N LEU A 33 8.75 21.14 -22.99
CA LEU A 33 9.33 21.80 -24.17
C LEU A 33 10.44 22.79 -23.81
N ASP A 34 10.36 23.42 -22.65
CA ASP A 34 11.37 24.36 -22.15
C ASP A 34 12.60 23.65 -21.55
N MET A 35 12.52 22.33 -21.29
CA MET A 35 13.66 21.54 -20.82
C MET A 35 14.69 21.35 -21.94
N ASP A 36 15.98 21.23 -21.54
CA ASP A 36 16.96 20.69 -22.44
C ASP A 36 16.67 19.23 -22.80
N MET A 37 17.17 18.79 -23.95
CA MET A 37 16.91 17.44 -24.46
C MET A 37 17.42 16.34 -23.52
N GLU A 38 18.49 16.58 -22.81
CA GLU A 38 19.07 15.59 -21.88
C GLU A 38 18.13 15.36 -20.68
N ARG A 39 17.57 16.43 -20.12
CA ARG A 39 16.59 16.35 -19.01
C ARG A 39 15.30 15.68 -19.46
N ALA A 40 14.82 15.99 -20.68
CA ALA A 40 13.63 15.33 -21.23
C ALA A 40 13.86 13.83 -21.42
N ARG A 41 15.03 13.42 -21.93
CA ARG A 41 15.41 12.01 -22.07
C ARG A 41 15.49 11.30 -20.71
N ARG A 42 16.10 11.92 -19.69
CA ARG A 42 16.15 11.34 -18.34
C ARG A 42 14.75 11.08 -17.78
N LEU A 43 13.82 12.03 -17.95
CA LEU A 43 12.43 11.84 -17.51
C LEU A 43 11.76 10.65 -18.24
N ALA A 44 11.89 10.60 -19.57
CA ALA A 44 11.33 9.50 -20.37
C ALA A 44 11.94 8.14 -19.98
N SER A 45 13.27 8.08 -19.83
CA SER A 45 13.98 6.87 -19.42
C SER A 45 13.55 6.41 -18.02
N ALA A 46 13.40 7.32 -17.06
CA ALA A 46 12.98 6.97 -15.71
C ALA A 46 11.57 6.32 -15.68
N ILE A 47 10.65 6.80 -16.52
CA ILE A 47 9.30 6.20 -16.64
C ILE A 47 9.39 4.78 -17.22
N ILE A 48 10.17 4.59 -18.27
CA ILE A 48 10.35 3.30 -18.94
C ILE A 48 11.03 2.31 -17.99
N GLU A 49 12.15 2.70 -17.39
CA GLU A 49 12.90 1.87 -16.44
C GLU A 49 12.06 1.43 -15.23
N ALA A 50 11.26 2.34 -14.69
CA ALA A 50 10.35 1.98 -13.59
C ALA A 50 9.35 0.89 -14.00
N LYS A 51 8.80 0.98 -15.23
CA LYS A 51 7.86 -0.02 -15.76
C LYS A 51 8.52 -1.35 -16.09
N GLU A 52 9.78 -1.35 -16.52
CA GLU A 52 10.51 -2.55 -16.92
C GLU A 52 11.14 -3.28 -15.73
N LYS A 53 11.67 -2.53 -14.75
CA LYS A 53 12.47 -3.09 -13.65
C LYS A 53 11.69 -3.35 -12.38
N ILE A 54 10.57 -2.63 -12.15
CA ILE A 54 9.77 -2.83 -10.93
C ILE A 54 8.74 -3.93 -11.16
N SER A 55 8.79 -4.94 -10.31
CA SER A 55 7.86 -6.06 -10.27
C SER A 55 7.31 -6.27 -8.85
N PHE A 56 6.48 -7.28 -8.66
CA PHE A 56 6.04 -7.69 -7.34
C PHE A 56 6.93 -8.83 -6.81
N CYS A 57 7.34 -8.69 -5.56
CA CYS A 57 8.05 -9.74 -4.83
C CYS A 57 7.20 -11.02 -4.79
N SER A 58 7.77 -12.15 -5.17
CA SER A 58 7.10 -13.47 -5.19
C SER A 58 6.62 -13.94 -3.81
N THR A 59 7.24 -13.42 -2.72
CA THR A 59 6.92 -13.80 -1.35
C THR A 59 5.90 -12.89 -0.69
N CYS A 60 6.09 -11.56 -0.74
CA CYS A 60 5.28 -10.60 0.00
C CYS A 60 4.41 -9.69 -0.86
N PHE A 61 4.54 -9.74 -2.18
CA PHE A 61 3.82 -8.92 -3.15
C PHE A 61 4.08 -7.41 -3.06
N ASN A 62 5.10 -6.97 -2.31
CA ASN A 62 5.56 -5.59 -2.35
C ASN A 62 6.29 -5.30 -3.66
N LEU A 63 6.40 -4.01 -4.02
CA LEU A 63 7.19 -3.56 -5.16
C LEU A 63 8.68 -3.85 -4.92
N THR A 64 9.37 -4.32 -5.95
CA THR A 64 10.80 -4.64 -5.90
C THR A 64 11.44 -4.60 -7.28
N ASP A 65 12.74 -4.38 -7.32
CA ASP A 65 13.62 -4.54 -8.48
C ASP A 65 14.44 -5.84 -8.46
N SER A 66 14.31 -6.60 -7.38
CA SER A 66 14.98 -7.91 -7.16
C SER A 66 14.02 -8.86 -6.47
N ASP A 67 13.96 -10.13 -6.89
CA ASP A 67 13.02 -11.11 -6.34
C ASP A 67 13.76 -12.28 -5.67
N PRO A 68 13.48 -12.55 -4.38
CA PRO A 68 12.62 -11.84 -3.43
C PRO A 68 13.17 -10.45 -3.05
N CYS A 69 12.26 -9.55 -2.56
CA CYS A 69 12.63 -8.19 -2.19
C CYS A 69 13.63 -8.13 -1.01
N ALA A 70 14.28 -6.98 -0.86
CA ALA A 70 15.27 -6.74 0.20
C ALA A 70 14.74 -7.00 1.62
N ILE A 71 13.44 -6.76 1.88
CA ILE A 71 12.82 -7.06 3.19
C ILE A 71 12.71 -8.57 3.40
N CYS A 72 12.26 -9.32 2.39
CA CYS A 72 12.10 -10.78 2.48
C CYS A 72 13.43 -11.52 2.56
N THR A 73 14.51 -10.96 2.01
CA THR A 73 15.84 -11.57 2.03
C THR A 73 16.68 -11.18 3.24
N ALA A 74 16.30 -10.13 3.99
CA ALA A 74 17.05 -9.65 5.13
C ALA A 74 17.09 -10.69 6.27
N GLU A 75 18.27 -11.12 6.67
CA GLU A 75 18.50 -12.13 7.72
C GLU A 75 18.05 -11.68 9.12
N LYS A 76 18.02 -10.37 9.35
CA LYS A 76 17.68 -9.78 10.66
C LYS A 76 16.17 -9.70 10.90
N ARG A 77 15.34 -9.98 9.88
CA ARG A 77 13.87 -9.90 9.98
C ARG A 77 13.29 -11.13 10.67
N ASP A 78 12.38 -10.90 11.60
CA ASP A 78 11.57 -11.94 12.22
C ASP A 78 10.51 -12.45 11.24
N ARG A 79 10.72 -13.64 10.71
CA ARG A 79 9.80 -14.26 9.75
C ARG A 79 8.59 -14.91 10.39
N SER A 80 8.58 -15.05 11.71
CA SER A 80 7.43 -15.56 12.46
C SER A 80 6.30 -14.54 12.59
N THR A 81 6.55 -13.26 12.26
CA THR A 81 5.59 -12.16 12.36
C THR A 81 5.36 -11.53 11.00
N ILE A 82 4.13 -11.59 10.49
CA ILE A 82 3.73 -11.01 9.20
C ILE A 82 2.81 -9.82 9.42
N CYS A 83 3.18 -8.63 8.93
CA CYS A 83 2.30 -7.46 8.86
C CYS A 83 1.60 -7.43 7.49
N VAL A 84 0.27 -7.52 7.51
CA VAL A 84 -0.58 -7.52 6.32
C VAL A 84 -1.09 -6.11 6.06
N VAL A 85 -0.81 -5.57 4.88
CA VAL A 85 -1.21 -4.23 4.43
C VAL A 85 -1.98 -4.29 3.11
N GLU A 86 -2.71 -3.23 2.77
CA GLU A 86 -3.52 -3.19 1.56
C GLU A 86 -2.69 -2.90 0.31
N GLN A 87 -1.73 -1.96 0.40
CA GLN A 87 -1.01 -1.45 -0.76
C GLN A 87 0.51 -1.34 -0.50
N PRO A 88 1.37 -1.38 -1.54
CA PRO A 88 2.80 -1.20 -1.38
C PRO A 88 3.24 0.09 -0.66
N PRO A 89 2.59 1.26 -0.85
CA PRO A 89 2.90 2.48 -0.09
C PRO A 89 2.75 2.31 1.43
N ASP A 90 1.88 1.41 1.89
CA ASP A 90 1.67 1.14 3.32
C ASP A 90 2.92 0.50 3.94
N VAL A 91 3.59 -0.41 3.18
CA VAL A 91 4.89 -0.97 3.60
C VAL A 91 5.91 0.14 3.83
N ALA A 92 6.01 1.08 2.90
CA ALA A 92 6.92 2.22 3.03
C ALA A 92 6.55 3.13 4.22
N ALA A 93 5.27 3.24 4.56
CA ALA A 93 4.82 3.96 5.74
C ALA A 93 5.22 3.25 7.04
N MET A 94 5.04 1.93 7.11
CA MET A 94 5.43 1.10 8.25
C MET A 94 6.96 1.08 8.44
N GLU A 95 7.73 0.97 7.37
CA GLU A 95 9.21 0.97 7.43
C GLU A 95 9.79 2.30 7.97
N ARG A 96 9.10 3.44 7.79
CA ARG A 96 9.55 4.72 8.36
C ARG A 96 9.58 4.75 9.89
N MET A 97 8.82 3.88 10.57
CA MET A 97 8.83 3.81 12.04
C MET A 97 10.16 3.26 12.59
N ASN A 98 10.87 2.41 11.81
CA ASN A 98 12.09 1.69 12.19
C ASN A 98 11.95 0.76 13.42
N ASP A 99 10.75 0.57 13.95
CA ASP A 99 10.47 -0.24 15.15
C ASP A 99 9.91 -1.61 14.82
N TYR A 100 9.47 -1.84 13.58
CA TYR A 100 8.94 -3.12 13.15
C TYR A 100 10.03 -3.98 12.51
N ASN A 101 10.23 -5.17 13.07
CA ASN A 101 11.28 -6.10 12.60
C ASN A 101 10.73 -7.34 11.89
N GLY A 102 9.42 -7.48 11.75
CA GLY A 102 8.81 -8.59 11.02
C GLY A 102 8.87 -8.42 9.49
N VAL A 103 8.18 -9.30 8.79
CA VAL A 103 8.01 -9.26 7.33
C VAL A 103 6.62 -8.80 6.95
N TYR A 104 6.39 -8.54 5.66
CA TYR A 104 5.11 -8.01 5.17
C TYR A 104 4.39 -8.98 4.24
N HIS A 105 3.10 -8.71 4.04
CA HIS A 105 2.30 -9.26 2.97
C HIS A 105 1.35 -8.17 2.43
N VAL A 106 1.43 -7.89 1.14
CA VAL A 106 0.63 -6.85 0.46
C VAL A 106 -0.55 -7.51 -0.25
N LEU A 107 -1.75 -7.08 0.10
CA LEU A 107 -3.00 -7.64 -0.44
C LEU A 107 -3.34 -7.14 -1.85
N HIS A 108 -2.86 -5.96 -2.24
CA HIS A 108 -3.24 -5.22 -3.44
C HIS A 108 -4.73 -4.83 -3.48
N GLY A 109 -5.33 -4.55 -2.33
CA GLY A 109 -6.71 -4.09 -2.18
C GLY A 109 -7.31 -4.47 -0.86
N ALA A 110 -8.61 -4.21 -0.74
CA ALA A 110 -9.47 -4.62 0.36
C ALA A 110 -10.74 -5.27 -0.20
N LEU A 111 -11.44 -6.06 0.60
CA LEU A 111 -12.74 -6.61 0.24
C LEU A 111 -13.75 -5.48 0.09
N SER A 112 -14.35 -5.34 -1.08
CA SER A 112 -15.38 -4.35 -1.39
C SER A 112 -16.49 -4.96 -2.23
N PRO A 113 -17.50 -5.58 -1.60
CA PRO A 113 -18.63 -6.18 -2.34
C PRO A 113 -19.35 -5.19 -3.24
N LEU A 114 -19.40 -3.90 -2.85
CA LEU A 114 -20.03 -2.85 -3.63
C LEU A 114 -19.28 -2.54 -4.94
N GLU A 115 -17.96 -2.70 -4.91
CA GLU A 115 -17.10 -2.54 -6.10
C GLU A 115 -16.82 -3.87 -6.81
N GLY A 116 -17.41 -4.97 -6.33
CA GLY A 116 -17.22 -6.30 -6.89
C GLY A 116 -15.89 -6.96 -6.53
N VAL A 117 -15.14 -6.41 -5.57
CA VAL A 117 -13.84 -6.96 -5.13
C VAL A 117 -14.08 -8.05 -4.09
N GLY A 118 -13.83 -9.30 -4.47
CA GLY A 118 -13.92 -10.48 -3.62
C GLY A 118 -12.57 -10.99 -3.12
N PRO A 119 -12.58 -12.07 -2.31
CA PRO A 119 -11.35 -12.65 -1.75
C PRO A 119 -10.35 -13.19 -2.78
N ASN A 120 -10.80 -13.48 -3.99
CA ASN A 120 -9.96 -14.00 -5.08
C ASN A 120 -9.32 -12.89 -5.92
N ASP A 121 -9.76 -11.64 -5.74
CA ASP A 121 -9.26 -10.49 -6.49
C ASP A 121 -8.07 -9.82 -5.79
N ILE A 122 -7.84 -10.18 -4.52
CA ILE A 122 -6.74 -9.70 -3.68
C ILE A 122 -5.93 -10.88 -3.11
N ARG A 123 -4.72 -10.62 -2.61
CA ARG A 123 -3.73 -11.65 -2.24
C ARG A 123 -3.99 -12.35 -0.88
N ILE A 124 -5.25 -12.61 -0.53
CA ILE A 124 -5.60 -13.34 0.71
C ILE A 124 -5.25 -14.83 0.60
N ARG A 125 -5.47 -15.44 -0.57
CA ARG A 125 -5.17 -16.86 -0.77
C ARG A 125 -3.69 -17.14 -0.58
N GLU A 126 -2.84 -16.29 -1.13
CA GLU A 126 -1.39 -16.40 -1.01
C GLU A 126 -0.94 -16.18 0.44
N LEU A 127 -1.57 -15.27 1.18
CA LEU A 127 -1.33 -15.11 2.62
C LEU A 127 -1.64 -16.39 3.39
N VAL A 128 -2.81 -16.99 3.17
CA VAL A 128 -3.21 -18.23 3.86
C VAL A 128 -2.25 -19.38 3.52
N THR A 129 -1.85 -19.50 2.25
CA THR A 129 -0.86 -20.49 1.82
C THR A 129 0.46 -20.29 2.54
N ARG A 130 0.94 -19.03 2.60
CA ARG A 130 2.19 -18.67 3.26
C ARG A 130 2.16 -18.99 4.76
N VAL A 131 1.09 -18.62 5.46
CA VAL A 131 0.89 -18.95 6.88
C VAL A 131 0.87 -20.46 7.13
N GLY A 132 0.35 -21.25 6.19
CA GLY A 132 0.33 -22.72 6.30
C GLY A 132 1.66 -23.42 5.99
N THR A 133 2.60 -22.75 5.32
CA THR A 133 3.86 -23.33 4.88
C THR A 133 5.09 -22.80 5.60
N GLU A 134 5.00 -21.60 6.20
CA GLU A 134 6.04 -20.96 7.00
C GLU A 134 5.73 -21.11 8.51
N ASP A 135 6.74 -21.00 9.37
CA ASP A 135 6.58 -21.03 10.84
C ASP A 135 6.10 -19.66 11.36
N VAL A 136 4.86 -19.30 10.99
CA VAL A 136 4.24 -18.01 11.36
C VAL A 136 3.53 -18.15 12.68
N GLN A 137 3.88 -17.29 13.66
CA GLN A 137 3.28 -17.24 14.98
C GLN A 137 2.25 -16.10 15.12
N GLU A 138 2.47 -15.00 14.40
CA GLU A 138 1.58 -13.84 14.44
C GLU A 138 1.36 -13.22 13.05
N VAL A 139 0.09 -12.88 12.78
CA VAL A 139 -0.32 -12.05 11.66
C VAL A 139 -0.92 -10.75 12.21
N ILE A 140 -0.24 -9.63 11.97
CA ILE A 140 -0.70 -8.29 12.31
C ILE A 140 -1.46 -7.75 11.11
N VAL A 141 -2.77 -7.54 11.24
CA VAL A 141 -3.57 -6.95 10.16
C VAL A 141 -3.55 -5.43 10.26
N ALA A 142 -2.89 -4.80 9.31
CA ALA A 142 -2.71 -3.34 9.21
C ALA A 142 -3.45 -2.75 8.00
N THR A 143 -4.66 -3.25 7.72
CA THR A 143 -5.56 -2.66 6.72
C THR A 143 -6.10 -1.31 7.21
N ASN A 144 -6.56 -0.47 6.29
CA ASN A 144 -7.09 0.86 6.63
C ASN A 144 -8.24 0.79 7.63
N PRO A 145 -8.43 1.79 8.49
CA PRO A 145 -9.51 1.85 9.48
C PRO A 145 -10.84 2.35 8.86
N ASN A 146 -11.20 1.81 7.69
CA ASN A 146 -12.47 2.03 7.00
C ASN A 146 -13.30 0.73 6.96
N VAL A 147 -14.51 0.79 6.41
CA VAL A 147 -15.43 -0.35 6.38
C VAL A 147 -14.84 -1.56 5.64
N GLU A 148 -14.21 -1.31 4.50
CA GLU A 148 -13.59 -2.34 3.66
C GLU A 148 -12.38 -2.98 4.36
N GLY A 149 -11.52 -2.15 4.98
CA GLY A 149 -10.36 -2.62 5.72
C GLY A 149 -10.73 -3.43 6.97
N GLU A 150 -11.80 -3.03 7.70
CA GLU A 150 -12.35 -3.81 8.81
C GLU A 150 -12.92 -5.15 8.35
N ALA A 151 -13.73 -5.15 7.28
CA ALA A 151 -14.29 -6.37 6.70
C ALA A 151 -13.17 -7.33 6.25
N THR A 152 -12.12 -6.79 5.63
CA THR A 152 -10.94 -7.55 5.21
C THR A 152 -10.21 -8.15 6.40
N ALA A 153 -10.00 -7.36 7.47
CA ALA A 153 -9.35 -7.84 8.69
C ALA A 153 -10.14 -8.97 9.36
N MET A 154 -11.44 -8.82 9.47
CA MET A 154 -12.32 -9.87 10.04
C MET A 154 -12.28 -11.14 9.18
N TYR A 155 -12.29 -11.02 7.87
CA TYR A 155 -12.21 -12.15 6.95
C TYR A 155 -10.89 -12.90 7.09
N ILE A 156 -9.75 -12.19 7.10
CA ILE A 156 -8.42 -12.76 7.32
C ILE A 156 -8.35 -13.46 8.68
N ALA A 157 -8.84 -12.82 9.75
CA ALA A 157 -8.86 -13.41 11.08
C ALA A 157 -9.67 -14.72 11.12
N LYS A 158 -10.81 -14.79 10.43
CA LYS A 158 -11.63 -16.00 10.32
C LYS A 158 -10.92 -17.15 9.63
N LEU A 159 -10.06 -16.86 8.65
CA LEU A 159 -9.29 -17.88 7.92
C LEU A 159 -8.06 -18.37 8.71
N ILE A 160 -7.35 -17.46 9.38
CA ILE A 160 -6.02 -17.73 9.95
C ILE A 160 -6.12 -18.22 11.40
N LYS A 161 -7.05 -17.70 12.24
CA LYS A 161 -7.18 -18.16 13.64
C LYS A 161 -7.36 -19.67 13.81
N PRO A 162 -8.14 -20.38 12.96
CA PRO A 162 -8.27 -21.84 13.05
C PRO A 162 -6.96 -22.60 12.79
N MET A 163 -5.95 -21.96 12.17
CA MET A 163 -4.63 -22.53 11.93
C MET A 163 -3.71 -22.45 13.16
N GLY A 164 -4.20 -21.90 14.28
CA GLY A 164 -3.45 -21.76 15.53
C GLY A 164 -2.51 -20.54 15.57
N VAL A 165 -2.58 -19.66 14.59
CA VAL A 165 -1.75 -18.45 14.47
C VAL A 165 -2.45 -17.27 15.15
N ARG A 166 -1.71 -16.50 15.94
CA ARG A 166 -2.22 -15.28 16.57
C ARG A 166 -2.52 -14.23 15.50
N VAL A 167 -3.73 -13.68 15.51
CA VAL A 167 -4.12 -12.59 14.61
C VAL A 167 -4.40 -11.35 15.45
N THR A 168 -3.65 -10.31 15.20
CA THR A 168 -3.77 -9.01 15.87
C THR A 168 -4.11 -7.93 14.85
N ARG A 169 -4.52 -6.76 15.34
CA ARG A 169 -4.80 -5.58 14.54
C ARG A 169 -4.09 -4.38 15.12
N ILE A 170 -3.60 -3.48 14.25
CA ILE A 170 -3.08 -2.20 14.74
C ILE A 170 -4.15 -1.45 15.52
N ALA A 171 -3.76 -0.80 16.62
CA ALA A 171 -4.67 -0.07 17.48
C ALA A 171 -5.27 1.14 16.76
N HIS A 172 -6.55 1.38 17.02
CA HIS A 172 -7.24 2.60 16.59
C HIS A 172 -7.39 3.53 17.79
N GLY A 173 -7.12 4.82 17.58
CA GLY A 173 -7.22 5.80 18.65
C GLY A 173 -6.86 7.20 18.19
N LEU A 174 -6.71 8.11 19.16
CA LEU A 174 -6.33 9.50 18.92
C LEU A 174 -4.88 9.58 18.41
N PRO A 175 -4.61 10.42 17.40
CA PRO A 175 -3.24 10.66 16.95
C PRO A 175 -2.45 11.41 18.04
N VAL A 176 -1.18 11.05 18.19
CA VAL A 176 -0.27 11.75 19.11
C VAL A 176 -0.07 13.20 18.63
N GLY A 177 -0.27 14.15 19.55
CA GLY A 177 -0.18 15.60 19.25
C GLY A 177 -1.45 16.20 18.67
N GLY A 178 -2.55 15.45 18.58
CA GLY A 178 -3.87 15.99 18.24
C GLY A 178 -4.65 16.41 19.48
N ASP A 179 -5.43 17.48 19.34
CA ASP A 179 -6.33 17.95 20.40
C ASP A 179 -7.63 17.13 20.40
N LEU A 180 -8.11 16.79 21.59
CA LEU A 180 -9.30 15.96 21.79
C LEU A 180 -10.56 16.57 21.16
N GLU A 181 -10.68 17.90 21.18
CA GLU A 181 -11.84 18.63 20.67
C GLU A 181 -12.03 18.53 19.15
N TYR A 182 -10.98 18.19 18.38
CA TYR A 182 -11.05 18.04 16.92
C TYR A 182 -11.25 16.59 16.48
N ALA A 183 -11.27 15.63 17.42
CA ALA A 183 -11.51 14.24 17.08
C ALA A 183 -13.01 13.99 16.82
N ASP A 184 -13.30 13.25 15.75
CA ASP A 184 -14.67 12.81 15.47
C ASP A 184 -15.18 11.77 16.48
N GLU A 185 -16.51 11.61 16.55
CA GLU A 185 -17.16 10.73 17.52
C GLU A 185 -16.73 9.26 17.39
N VAL A 186 -16.47 8.79 16.17
CA VAL A 186 -16.06 7.39 15.91
C VAL A 186 -14.66 7.16 16.44
N THR A 187 -13.74 8.08 16.15
CA THR A 187 -12.35 8.06 16.68
C THR A 187 -12.33 8.09 18.21
N LEU A 188 -13.14 8.95 18.83
CA LEU A 188 -13.26 9.00 20.30
C LEU A 188 -13.81 7.72 20.88
N SER A 189 -14.85 7.15 20.28
CA SER A 189 -15.44 5.87 20.72
C SER A 189 -14.40 4.76 20.66
N ARG A 190 -13.67 4.62 19.56
CA ARG A 190 -12.59 3.63 19.41
C ARG A 190 -11.45 3.83 20.40
N ALA A 191 -11.05 5.07 20.66
CA ALA A 191 -10.04 5.39 21.67
C ALA A 191 -10.50 4.98 23.08
N MET A 192 -11.76 5.21 23.44
CA MET A 192 -12.34 4.79 24.72
C MET A 192 -12.44 3.27 24.85
N GLU A 193 -12.81 2.55 23.78
CA GLU A 193 -12.83 1.08 23.77
C GLU A 193 -11.44 0.50 24.00
N ASN A 194 -10.40 1.09 23.37
CA ASN A 194 -9.02 0.63 23.42
C ASN A 194 -8.19 1.29 24.54
N ARG A 195 -8.83 1.95 25.53
CA ARG A 195 -8.11 2.58 26.64
C ARG A 195 -7.28 1.57 27.42
N ARG A 196 -6.12 2.00 27.89
CA ARG A 196 -5.19 1.18 28.68
C ARG A 196 -5.10 1.70 30.10
N GLU A 197 -4.81 0.79 31.02
CA GLU A 197 -4.42 1.14 32.38
C GLU A 197 -3.04 1.84 32.36
N ILE A 198 -2.87 2.84 33.22
CA ILE A 198 -1.64 3.64 33.35
C ILE A 198 -0.79 3.11 34.49
#